data_d0b3a7dec236df62397097f55198e2c7
#
_entry.id   d0b3a7dec236df62397097f55198e2c7
#
_cell.length_a   1.000
_cell.length_b   1.000
_cell.length_c   1.000
_cell.angle_alpha   90.00
_cell.angle_beta   90.00
_cell.angle_gamma   90.00
#
_symmetry.space_group_name_H-M   'P 1'
#
loop_
_entity.id
_entity.type
_entity.pdbx_description
1 polymer ?
#
loop_
_entity_poly.entity_id
_entity_poly.type
_entity_poly.pdbx_seq_one_letter_code
_entity_poly.pdbx_strand_id
1 'polypeptide(L)'
;MTDPAKTAPRTILICVLLGAATLLTFWPQTGHQFITYDDSFYVTENPQVQQGLSWEGLGWALRTGYAGNWHPLTWMSHMLDVQLFGLDAGWHHLTSLLLHTASAVLLFVWLQRATGAAWRSAFVAGLFALHPLHVQSVAWAAERKDVLSGLFFMLTLWAYGRYAEVRSPKAEVRRAERASAQAGTREGAAPDDT
;
A
#
# COMPACT_ATOMS: atom_id res chain seq x y z
N MET A 1 -23.49 -0.01 -17.85
CA MET A 1 -22.76 -1.13 -17.24
C MET A 1 -21.55 -1.41 -18.13
N THR A 2 -20.35 -1.10 -17.67
CA THR A 2 -19.11 -1.39 -18.43
C THR A 2 -18.80 -2.87 -18.33
N ASP A 3 -18.54 -3.50 -19.47
CA ASP A 3 -18.18 -4.91 -19.60
C ASP A 3 -16.92 -5.22 -18.75
N PRO A 4 -17.00 -6.13 -17.76
CA PRO A 4 -15.87 -6.42 -16.86
C PRO A 4 -14.64 -6.98 -17.61
N ALA A 5 -14.82 -7.63 -18.75
CA ALA A 5 -13.74 -8.17 -19.58
C ALA A 5 -12.90 -7.06 -20.24
N LYS A 6 -13.50 -5.90 -20.55
CA LYS A 6 -12.81 -4.75 -21.16
C LYS A 6 -12.20 -3.79 -20.13
N THR A 7 -12.62 -3.87 -18.87
CA THR A 7 -12.11 -2.99 -17.81
C THR A 7 -10.82 -3.48 -17.18
N ALA A 8 -10.61 -4.79 -17.07
CA ALA A 8 -9.44 -5.37 -16.45
C ALA A 8 -8.11 -4.99 -17.12
N PRO A 9 -7.90 -5.14 -18.45
CA PRO A 9 -6.63 -4.81 -19.08
C PRO A 9 -6.31 -3.32 -19.00
N ARG A 10 -7.30 -2.45 -19.06
CA ARG A 10 -7.13 -1.00 -18.90
C ARG A 10 -6.68 -0.63 -17.48
N THR A 11 -7.26 -1.24 -16.47
CA THR A 11 -6.88 -1.02 -15.06
C THR A 11 -5.44 -1.42 -14.82
N ILE A 12 -5.05 -2.61 -15.31
CA ILE A 12 -3.67 -3.09 -15.20
C ILE A 12 -2.70 -2.13 -15.90
N LEU A 13 -3.02 -1.71 -17.11
CA LEU A 13 -2.18 -0.76 -17.85
C LEU A 13 -1.98 0.55 -17.07
N ILE A 14 -3.04 1.12 -16.51
CA ILE A 14 -2.94 2.35 -15.71
C ILE A 14 -2.10 2.11 -14.46
N CYS A 15 -2.26 0.99 -13.75
CA CYS A 15 -1.44 0.64 -12.60
C CYS A 15 0.05 0.56 -12.98
N VAL A 16 0.36 -0.10 -14.08
CA VAL A 16 1.75 -0.22 -14.58
C VAL A 16 2.33 1.14 -14.96
N LEU A 17 1.58 1.95 -15.69
CA LEU A 17 2.04 3.29 -16.11
C LEU A 17 2.21 4.22 -14.90
N LEU A 18 1.30 4.19 -13.94
CA LEU A 18 1.39 4.98 -12.71
C LEU A 18 2.61 4.55 -11.87
N GLY A 19 2.77 3.24 -11.68
CA GLY A 19 3.92 2.70 -10.97
C GLY A 19 5.25 3.05 -11.66
N ALA A 20 5.33 2.87 -12.98
CA ALA A 20 6.52 3.21 -13.75
C ALA A 20 6.83 4.72 -13.68
N ALA A 21 5.82 5.59 -13.81
CA ALA A 21 6.00 7.03 -13.71
C ALA A 21 6.52 7.43 -12.31
N THR A 22 5.97 6.85 -11.25
CA THR A 22 6.41 7.11 -9.86
C THR A 22 7.86 6.65 -9.66
N LEU A 23 8.15 5.41 -10.06
CA LEU A 23 9.50 4.84 -9.94
C LEU A 23 10.54 5.68 -10.72
N LEU A 24 10.24 6.03 -11.97
CA LEU A 24 11.17 6.82 -12.79
C LEU A 24 11.40 8.24 -12.24
N THR A 25 10.34 8.88 -11.73
CA THR A 25 10.43 10.25 -11.17
C THR A 25 11.33 10.29 -9.94
N PHE A 26 11.20 9.32 -9.04
CA PHE A 26 11.94 9.29 -7.78
C PHE A 26 13.18 8.38 -7.82
N TRP A 27 13.46 7.69 -8.95
CA TRP A 27 14.63 6.82 -9.08
C TRP A 27 15.97 7.46 -8.69
N PRO A 28 16.24 8.74 -9.05
CA PRO A 28 17.51 9.37 -8.71
C PRO A 28 17.86 9.35 -7.22
N GLN A 29 16.86 9.33 -6.32
CA GLN A 29 17.10 9.28 -4.87
C GLN A 29 17.80 7.98 -4.41
N THR A 30 17.67 6.88 -5.15
CA THR A 30 18.37 5.63 -4.81
C THR A 30 19.90 5.73 -4.91
N GLY A 31 20.40 6.76 -5.55
CA GLY A 31 21.83 7.10 -5.58
C GLY A 31 22.29 8.05 -4.47
N HIS A 32 21.37 8.53 -3.62
CA HIS A 32 21.72 9.46 -2.54
C HIS A 32 22.24 8.71 -1.31
N GLN A 33 23.09 9.39 -0.54
CA GLN A 33 23.57 8.92 0.75
C GLN A 33 22.59 9.34 1.86
N PHE A 34 22.74 8.73 3.03
CA PHE A 34 22.08 9.23 4.24
C PHE A 34 22.54 10.66 4.55
N ILE A 35 21.63 11.49 5.02
CA ILE A 35 21.95 12.85 5.44
C ILE A 35 22.26 12.88 6.96
N THR A 36 23.25 13.69 7.34
CA THR A 36 23.72 13.81 8.73
C THR A 36 22.79 14.65 9.62
N TYR A 37 21.48 14.49 9.47
CA TYR A 37 20.48 15.15 10.32
C TYR A 37 19.73 14.08 11.11
N ASP A 38 18.56 13.68 10.67
CA ASP A 38 17.79 12.67 11.41
C ASP A 38 18.18 11.22 11.01
N ASP A 39 18.74 10.98 9.83
CA ASP A 39 19.08 9.63 9.37
C ASP A 39 20.12 8.96 10.28
N SER A 40 20.99 9.75 10.95
CA SER A 40 21.92 9.21 11.94
C SER A 40 21.16 8.60 13.13
N PHE A 41 20.18 9.31 13.68
CA PHE A 41 19.38 8.82 14.79
C PHE A 41 18.46 7.66 14.40
N TYR A 42 17.96 7.68 13.17
CA TYR A 42 17.02 6.65 12.70
C TYR A 42 17.71 5.38 12.23
N VAL A 43 18.88 5.48 11.60
CA VAL A 43 19.53 4.34 10.94
C VAL A 43 20.99 4.19 11.31
N THR A 44 21.87 5.18 10.98
CA THR A 44 23.30 4.94 10.94
C THR A 44 24.00 4.95 12.31
N GLU A 45 23.40 5.50 13.33
CA GLU A 45 23.92 5.54 14.71
C GLU A 45 22.95 4.90 15.73
N ASN A 46 21.90 4.23 15.26
CA ASN A 46 20.93 3.56 16.14
C ASN A 46 21.33 2.09 16.35
N PRO A 47 21.87 1.72 17.54
CA PRO A 47 22.33 0.35 17.76
C PRO A 47 21.22 -0.70 17.67
N GLN A 48 19.97 -0.34 17.99
CA GLN A 48 18.84 -1.25 17.92
C GLN A 48 18.44 -1.54 16.46
N VAL A 49 18.49 -0.51 15.61
CA VAL A 49 18.19 -0.66 14.18
C VAL A 49 19.32 -1.42 13.47
N GLN A 50 20.59 -1.14 13.83
CA GLN A 50 21.75 -1.79 13.20
C GLN A 50 21.84 -3.30 13.48
N GLN A 51 21.21 -3.79 14.53
CA GLN A 51 21.15 -5.23 14.84
C GLN A 51 20.19 -6.00 13.92
N GLY A 52 19.42 -5.29 13.08
CA GLY A 52 18.37 -5.90 12.28
C GLY A 52 17.15 -6.34 13.10
N LEU A 53 16.27 -7.14 12.50
CA LEU A 53 15.08 -7.69 13.16
C LEU A 53 15.47 -8.77 14.17
N SER A 54 15.19 -8.51 15.44
CA SER A 54 15.36 -9.44 16.56
C SER A 54 14.16 -9.33 17.51
N TRP A 55 13.93 -10.35 18.33
CA TRP A 55 12.86 -10.28 19.33
C TRP A 55 13.05 -9.14 20.32
N GLU A 56 14.31 -8.85 20.66
CA GLU A 56 14.68 -7.71 21.52
C GLU A 56 14.37 -6.38 20.82
N GLY A 57 14.79 -6.23 19.54
CA GLY A 57 14.49 -5.06 18.72
C GLY A 57 13.01 -4.81 18.52
N LEU A 58 12.20 -5.87 18.31
CA LEU A 58 10.73 -5.77 18.24
C LEU A 58 10.15 -5.27 19.58
N GLY A 59 10.62 -5.82 20.70
CA GLY A 59 10.22 -5.39 22.04
C GLY A 59 10.59 -3.93 22.31
N TRP A 60 11.78 -3.51 21.88
CA TRP A 60 12.22 -2.12 21.96
C TRP A 60 11.35 -1.20 21.10
N ALA A 61 11.12 -1.54 19.84
CA ALA A 61 10.31 -0.75 18.90
C ALA A 61 8.89 -0.47 19.40
N LEU A 62 8.28 -1.45 20.09
CA LEU A 62 6.92 -1.32 20.65
C LEU A 62 6.85 -0.41 21.89
N ARG A 63 7.95 -0.21 22.60
CA ARG A 63 7.98 0.49 23.89
C ARG A 63 8.72 1.82 23.86
N THR A 64 9.56 2.03 22.82
CA THR A 64 10.43 3.20 22.77
C THR A 64 9.69 4.46 22.35
N GLY A 65 10.08 5.60 22.95
CA GLY A 65 9.80 6.95 22.46
C GLY A 65 11.05 7.61 21.89
N TYR A 66 12.00 6.81 21.38
CA TYR A 66 13.25 7.30 20.81
C TYR A 66 12.99 8.32 19.70
N ALA A 67 13.82 9.34 19.59
CA ALA A 67 13.64 10.48 18.68
C ALA A 67 12.29 11.24 18.89
N GLY A 68 11.70 11.16 20.09
CA GLY A 68 10.46 11.87 20.44
C GLY A 68 9.18 11.31 19.84
N ASN A 69 9.23 10.16 19.19
CA ASN A 69 8.10 9.58 18.46
C ASN A 69 7.88 8.09 18.80
N TRP A 70 6.60 7.69 18.87
CA TRP A 70 6.22 6.29 18.96
C TRP A 70 5.75 5.79 17.59
N HIS A 71 6.62 5.14 16.84
CA HIS A 71 6.34 4.62 15.50
C HIS A 71 7.01 3.25 15.27
N PRO A 72 6.53 2.21 15.95
CA PRO A 72 7.16 0.89 15.97
C PRO A 72 7.37 0.30 14.57
N LEU A 73 6.41 0.45 13.67
CA LEU A 73 6.53 -0.09 12.30
C LEU A 73 7.65 0.59 11.49
N THR A 74 7.93 1.86 11.76
CA THR A 74 9.05 2.58 11.14
C THR A 74 10.38 1.97 11.59
N TRP A 75 10.54 1.75 12.89
CA TRP A 75 11.73 1.08 13.43
C TRP A 75 11.91 -0.33 12.85
N MET A 76 10.86 -1.14 12.86
CA MET A 76 10.88 -2.49 12.29
C MET A 76 11.21 -2.47 10.80
N SER A 77 10.71 -1.50 10.03
CA SER A 77 11.03 -1.34 8.62
C SER A 77 12.51 -1.02 8.38
N HIS A 78 13.11 -0.14 9.21
CA HIS A 78 14.54 0.14 9.11
C HIS A 78 15.40 -1.05 9.56
N MET A 79 15.01 -1.75 10.64
CA MET A 79 15.65 -2.99 11.06
C MET A 79 15.64 -4.06 9.95
N LEU A 80 14.53 -4.18 9.22
CA LEU A 80 14.41 -5.10 8.11
C LEU A 80 15.36 -4.71 6.95
N ASP A 81 15.39 -3.43 6.59
CA ASP A 81 16.30 -2.94 5.55
C ASP A 81 17.77 -3.19 5.94
N VAL A 82 18.15 -2.90 7.19
CA VAL A 82 19.51 -3.19 7.67
C VAL A 82 19.82 -4.68 7.62
N GLN A 83 18.89 -5.54 7.98
CA GLN A 83 19.09 -6.99 7.93
C GLN A 83 19.29 -7.50 6.52
N LEU A 84 18.60 -6.93 5.52
CA LEU A 84 18.62 -7.37 4.13
C LEU A 84 19.77 -6.73 3.33
N PHE A 85 20.08 -5.48 3.61
CA PHE A 85 20.90 -4.63 2.75
C PHE A 85 22.04 -3.90 3.51
N GLY A 86 22.13 -4.09 4.83
CA GLY A 86 23.08 -3.35 5.66
C GLY A 86 22.75 -1.85 5.71
N LEU A 87 23.80 -1.05 5.76
CA LEU A 87 23.70 0.43 5.78
C LEU A 87 23.85 1.04 4.37
N ASP A 88 23.44 0.33 3.33
CA ASP A 88 23.39 0.89 1.98
C ASP A 88 22.15 1.80 1.83
N ALA A 89 22.40 3.11 1.77
CA ALA A 89 21.35 4.13 1.71
C ALA A 89 20.41 3.94 0.51
N GLY A 90 20.95 3.49 -0.64
CA GLY A 90 20.18 3.29 -1.86
C GLY A 90 19.00 2.33 -1.68
N TRP A 91 19.21 1.24 -0.96
CA TRP A 91 18.14 0.28 -0.67
C TRP A 91 17.10 0.82 0.31
N HIS A 92 17.52 1.60 1.32
CA HIS A 92 16.59 2.28 2.21
C HIS A 92 15.71 3.27 1.45
N HIS A 93 16.28 4.05 0.52
CA HIS A 93 15.51 4.93 -0.36
C HIS A 93 14.58 4.16 -1.28
N LEU A 94 15.04 3.02 -1.84
CA LEU A 94 14.21 2.17 -2.69
C LEU A 94 13.00 1.62 -1.93
N THR A 95 13.18 1.20 -0.68
CA THR A 95 12.06 0.74 0.16
C THR A 95 11.01 1.85 0.32
N SER A 96 11.42 3.10 0.62
CA SER A 96 10.49 4.24 0.71
C SER A 96 9.77 4.50 -0.61
N LEU A 97 10.48 4.42 -1.72
CA LEU A 97 9.92 4.59 -3.06
C LEU A 97 8.89 3.51 -3.40
N LEU A 98 9.15 2.25 -3.05
CA LEU A 98 8.22 1.15 -3.28
C LEU A 98 6.95 1.29 -2.44
N LEU A 99 7.06 1.73 -1.18
CA LEU A 99 5.93 2.00 -0.30
C LEU A 99 5.05 3.13 -0.86
N HIS A 100 5.65 4.22 -1.34
CA HIS A 100 4.94 5.32 -1.98
C HIS A 100 4.26 4.89 -3.28
N THR A 101 4.96 4.14 -4.12
CA THR A 101 4.42 3.59 -5.37
C THR A 101 3.21 2.70 -5.10
N ALA A 102 3.30 1.81 -4.10
CA ALA A 102 2.18 0.97 -3.68
C ALA A 102 0.98 1.81 -3.21
N SER A 103 1.23 2.88 -2.45
CA SER A 103 0.18 3.82 -2.00
C SER A 103 -0.54 4.48 -3.18
N ALA A 104 0.20 4.94 -4.19
CA ALA A 104 -0.35 5.55 -5.39
C ALA A 104 -1.22 4.59 -6.21
N VAL A 105 -0.75 3.35 -6.39
CA VAL A 105 -1.51 2.31 -7.09
C VAL A 105 -2.77 1.92 -6.31
N LEU A 106 -2.68 1.77 -4.98
CA LEU A 106 -3.84 1.49 -4.13
C LEU A 106 -4.87 2.61 -4.18
N LEU A 107 -4.43 3.89 -4.16
CA LEU A 107 -5.31 5.04 -4.31
C LEU A 107 -6.07 4.99 -5.63
N PHE A 108 -5.38 4.72 -6.74
CA PHE A 108 -6.02 4.56 -8.05
C PHE A 108 -7.07 3.46 -8.04
N VAL A 109 -6.70 2.26 -7.58
CA VAL A 109 -7.60 1.09 -7.56
C VAL A 109 -8.82 1.36 -6.68
N TRP A 110 -8.63 1.99 -5.52
CA TRP A 110 -9.71 2.34 -4.62
C TRP A 110 -10.66 3.37 -5.24
N LEU A 111 -10.14 4.48 -5.78
CA LEU A 111 -10.92 5.52 -6.44
C LEU A 111 -11.69 4.98 -7.65
N GLN A 112 -11.04 4.17 -8.47
CA GLN A 112 -11.69 3.56 -9.64
C GLN A 112 -12.87 2.66 -9.23
N ARG A 113 -12.72 1.86 -8.17
CA ARG A 113 -13.81 1.03 -7.64
C ARG A 113 -14.94 1.86 -7.08
N ALA A 114 -14.62 2.90 -6.32
CA ALA A 114 -15.60 3.76 -5.67
C ALA A 114 -16.41 4.60 -6.68
N THR A 115 -15.75 5.08 -7.76
CA THR A 115 -16.35 6.05 -8.69
C THR A 115 -16.75 5.45 -10.04
N GLY A 116 -16.17 4.33 -10.46
CA GLY A 116 -16.29 3.77 -11.81
C GLY A 116 -15.54 4.57 -12.89
N ALA A 117 -14.86 5.67 -12.54
CA ALA A 117 -14.29 6.66 -13.46
C ALA A 117 -12.76 6.50 -13.59
N ALA A 118 -12.29 5.55 -14.41
CA ALA A 118 -10.88 5.19 -14.49
C ALA A 118 -9.93 6.38 -14.76
N TRP A 119 -10.25 7.26 -15.73
CA TRP A 119 -9.36 8.38 -16.08
C TRP A 119 -9.30 9.46 -15.00
N ARG A 120 -10.42 9.77 -14.35
CA ARG A 120 -10.46 10.72 -13.24
C ARG A 120 -9.67 10.17 -12.04
N SER A 121 -9.83 8.89 -11.76
CA SER A 121 -9.08 8.20 -10.70
C SER A 121 -7.58 8.15 -11.00
N ALA A 122 -7.20 7.89 -12.26
CA ALA A 122 -5.81 7.92 -12.70
C ALA A 122 -5.19 9.32 -12.55
N PHE A 123 -5.94 10.36 -12.89
CA PHE A 123 -5.48 11.75 -12.76
C PHE A 123 -5.21 12.11 -11.28
N VAL A 124 -6.15 11.80 -10.39
CA VAL A 124 -5.99 12.08 -8.95
C VAL A 124 -4.83 11.29 -8.36
N ALA A 125 -4.73 9.98 -8.69
CA ALA A 125 -3.62 9.15 -8.23
C ALA A 125 -2.27 9.60 -8.82
N GLY A 126 -2.24 10.08 -10.06
CA GLY A 126 -1.05 10.66 -10.68
C GLY A 126 -0.61 11.95 -10.01
N LEU A 127 -1.54 12.84 -9.67
CA LEU A 127 -1.24 14.04 -8.88
C LEU A 127 -0.65 13.68 -7.51
N PHE A 128 -1.24 12.71 -6.81
CA PHE A 128 -0.69 12.22 -5.54
C PHE A 128 0.71 11.63 -5.74
N ALA A 129 0.88 10.74 -6.72
CA ALA A 129 2.12 10.02 -6.94
C ALA A 129 3.31 10.92 -7.28
N LEU A 130 3.07 11.97 -8.08
CA LEU A 130 4.12 12.83 -8.66
C LEU A 130 4.18 14.22 -8.02
N HIS A 131 3.44 14.46 -6.94
CA HIS A 131 3.39 15.78 -6.33
C HIS A 131 4.75 16.15 -5.72
N PRO A 132 5.29 17.34 -6.00
CA PRO A 132 6.61 17.76 -5.51
C PRO A 132 6.76 17.74 -3.98
N LEU A 133 5.68 17.96 -3.23
CA LEU A 133 5.71 17.92 -1.76
C LEU A 133 5.99 16.51 -1.20
N HIS A 134 5.82 15.45 -1.99
CA HIS A 134 6.17 14.10 -1.56
C HIS A 134 7.68 13.80 -1.65
N VAL A 135 8.47 14.67 -2.27
CA VAL A 135 9.93 14.48 -2.35
C VAL A 135 10.54 14.29 -0.97
N GLN A 136 10.15 15.10 0.01
CA GLN A 136 10.65 14.99 1.38
C GLN A 136 10.30 13.61 1.98
N SER A 137 9.03 13.22 1.96
CA SER A 137 8.57 11.96 2.55
C SER A 137 9.13 10.71 1.85
N VAL A 138 9.45 10.80 0.55
CA VAL A 138 9.93 9.65 -0.24
C VAL A 138 11.45 9.56 -0.26
N ALA A 139 12.14 10.70 -0.39
CA ALA A 139 13.60 10.75 -0.56
C ALA A 139 14.39 10.80 0.75
N TRP A 140 13.76 11.14 1.87
CA TRP A 140 14.43 11.20 3.17
C TRP A 140 14.18 9.94 3.98
N ALA A 141 15.24 9.21 4.35
CA ALA A 141 15.11 7.92 5.01
C ALA A 141 14.40 8.02 6.37
N ALA A 142 14.69 9.05 7.18
CA ALA A 142 14.02 9.30 8.46
C ALA A 142 12.51 9.58 8.34
N GLU A 143 12.04 10.03 7.18
CA GLU A 143 10.61 10.26 6.90
C GLU A 143 9.87 8.98 6.44
N ARG A 144 10.46 7.81 6.56
CA ARG A 144 9.83 6.52 6.31
C ARG A 144 8.45 6.38 6.95
N LYS A 145 8.25 7.00 8.10
CA LYS A 145 6.97 7.04 8.82
C LYS A 145 5.82 7.57 7.96
N ASP A 146 6.10 8.55 7.10
CA ASP A 146 5.08 9.18 6.25
C ASP A 146 4.61 8.24 5.16
N VAL A 147 5.54 7.59 4.44
CA VAL A 147 5.18 6.64 3.37
C VAL A 147 4.52 5.38 3.92
N LEU A 148 4.92 4.91 5.11
CA LEU A 148 4.25 3.82 5.82
C LEU A 148 2.83 4.22 6.23
N SER A 149 2.66 5.40 6.83
CA SER A 149 1.34 5.93 7.21
C SER A 149 0.44 6.05 5.98
N GLY A 150 0.95 6.57 4.87
CA GLY A 150 0.24 6.65 3.60
C GLY A 150 -0.22 5.28 3.10
N LEU A 151 0.65 4.29 3.12
CA LEU A 151 0.33 2.92 2.71
C LEU A 151 -0.78 2.31 3.58
N PHE A 152 -0.64 2.37 4.90
CA PHE A 152 -1.66 1.83 5.81
C PHE A 152 -2.98 2.58 5.73
N PHE A 153 -2.95 3.89 5.49
CA PHE A 153 -4.16 4.67 5.23
C PHE A 153 -4.88 4.18 3.97
N MET A 154 -4.15 3.96 2.86
CA MET A 154 -4.73 3.42 1.62
C MET A 154 -5.28 1.99 1.80
N LEU A 155 -4.56 1.14 2.53
CA LEU A 155 -5.05 -0.21 2.88
C LEU A 155 -6.32 -0.17 3.72
N THR A 156 -6.42 0.78 4.67
CA THR A 156 -7.61 0.98 5.49
C THR A 156 -8.80 1.42 4.64
N LEU A 157 -8.60 2.37 3.74
CA LEU A 157 -9.65 2.80 2.80
C LEU A 157 -10.11 1.65 1.90
N TRP A 158 -9.16 0.87 1.41
CA TRP A 158 -9.47 -0.30 0.58
C TRP A 158 -10.27 -1.35 1.36
N ALA A 159 -9.85 -1.69 2.57
CA ALA A 159 -10.53 -2.65 3.44
C ALA A 159 -11.94 -2.16 3.82
N TYR A 160 -12.07 -0.89 4.17
CA TYR A 160 -13.37 -0.28 4.47
C TYR A 160 -14.31 -0.29 3.25
N GLY A 161 -13.79 0.03 2.07
CA GLY A 161 -14.56 -0.03 0.83
C GLY A 161 -15.09 -1.45 0.57
N ARG A 162 -14.26 -2.46 0.75
CA ARG A 162 -14.66 -3.87 0.64
C ARG A 162 -15.74 -4.26 1.65
N TYR A 163 -15.58 -3.83 2.90
CA TYR A 163 -16.58 -4.07 3.94
C TYR A 163 -17.92 -3.43 3.60
N ALA A 164 -17.91 -2.17 3.14
CA ALA A 164 -19.13 -1.45 2.75
C ALA A 164 -19.84 -2.09 1.56
N GLU A 165 -19.09 -2.57 0.55
CA GLU A 165 -19.63 -3.32 -0.60
C GLU A 165 -20.37 -4.59 -0.15
N VAL A 166 -19.79 -5.34 0.79
CA VAL A 166 -20.36 -6.61 1.30
C VAL A 166 -21.65 -6.39 2.09
N ARG A 167 -21.77 -5.27 2.80
CA ARG A 167 -22.93 -4.90 3.62
C ARG A 167 -23.96 -4.03 2.91
N SER A 168 -23.75 -3.69 1.65
CA SER A 168 -24.71 -2.84 0.94
C SER A 168 -26.03 -3.59 0.69
N PRO A 169 -27.20 -2.91 0.73
CA PRO A 169 -28.48 -3.51 0.40
C PRO A 169 -28.50 -4.23 -0.96
N LYS A 170 -27.75 -3.71 -1.93
CA LYS A 170 -27.57 -4.37 -3.24
C LYS A 170 -26.85 -5.72 -3.15
N ALA A 171 -25.94 -5.88 -2.20
CA ALA A 171 -25.27 -7.17 -1.97
C ALA A 171 -26.21 -8.19 -1.31
N GLU A 172 -27.08 -7.74 -0.42
CA GLU A 172 -28.11 -8.60 0.21
C GLU A 172 -29.13 -9.11 -0.83
N VAL A 173 -29.63 -8.21 -1.69
CA VAL A 173 -30.53 -8.61 -2.79
C VAL A 173 -29.86 -9.64 -3.70
N ARG A 174 -28.63 -9.42 -4.13
CA ARG A 174 -27.89 -10.37 -4.97
C ARG A 174 -27.64 -11.72 -4.28
N ARG A 175 -27.45 -11.74 -2.97
CA ARG A 175 -27.32 -12.98 -2.20
C ARG A 175 -28.63 -13.75 -2.14
N ALA A 176 -29.74 -13.04 -1.91
CA ALA A 176 -31.07 -13.63 -1.91
C ALA A 176 -31.43 -14.21 -3.27
N GLU A 177 -31.17 -13.49 -4.38
CA GLU A 177 -31.39 -13.96 -5.75
C GLU A 177 -30.57 -15.22 -6.07
N ARG A 178 -29.30 -15.27 -5.66
CA ARG A 178 -28.44 -16.46 -5.85
C ARG A 178 -28.91 -17.66 -5.03
N ALA A 179 -29.35 -17.42 -3.80
CA ALA A 179 -29.87 -18.49 -2.94
C ALA A 179 -31.16 -19.08 -3.50
N SER A 180 -32.08 -18.26 -4.01
CA SER A 180 -33.31 -18.74 -4.65
C SER A 180 -33.05 -19.50 -5.96
N ALA A 181 -32.09 -19.04 -6.78
CA ALA A 181 -31.70 -19.73 -8.00
C ALA A 181 -31.07 -21.11 -7.71
N GLN A 182 -30.27 -21.24 -6.64
CA GLN A 182 -29.68 -22.53 -6.22
C GLN A 182 -30.73 -23.48 -5.64
N ALA A 183 -31.74 -22.98 -4.95
CA ALA A 183 -32.84 -23.79 -4.42
C ALA A 183 -33.69 -24.37 -5.58
N GLY A 184 -34.06 -23.55 -6.55
CA GLY A 184 -34.82 -23.99 -7.72
C GLY A 184 -34.11 -25.05 -8.59
N THR A 185 -32.74 -24.97 -8.65
CA THR A 185 -31.93 -25.99 -9.38
C THR A 185 -31.90 -27.32 -8.65
N ARG A 186 -32.01 -27.34 -7.33
CA ARG A 186 -32.04 -28.56 -6.52
C ARG A 186 -33.39 -29.26 -6.56
N GLU A 187 -34.50 -28.52 -6.61
CA GLU A 187 -35.86 -29.12 -6.75
C GLU A 187 -36.09 -29.71 -8.13
N GLY A 188 -35.49 -29.14 -9.20
CA GLY A 188 -35.56 -29.68 -10.54
C GLY A 188 -34.69 -30.92 -10.80
N ALA A 189 -33.84 -31.31 -9.86
CA ALA A 189 -32.95 -32.47 -9.96
C ALA A 189 -33.40 -33.66 -9.10
N ALA A 190 -34.64 -33.67 -8.60
CA ALA A 190 -35.21 -34.86 -7.92
C ALA A 190 -35.34 -36.00 -8.94
N PRO A 191 -34.83 -37.21 -8.65
CA PRO A 191 -34.92 -38.33 -9.54
C PRO A 191 -36.39 -38.72 -9.70
N ASP A 192 -36.78 -38.93 -10.96
CA ASP A 192 -38.08 -39.51 -11.36
C ASP A 192 -38.04 -41.00 -10.94
N ASP A 193 -38.53 -41.30 -9.72
CA ASP A 193 -38.68 -42.66 -9.22
C ASP A 193 -39.87 -43.30 -9.92
N THR A 194 -39.62 -43.98 -11.05
CA THR A 194 -40.51 -44.98 -11.67
C THR A 194 -39.84 -46.32 -11.72
#